data_f057b6ff06f2deeb79a2b887f4a1e605
#
_entry.id   f057b6ff06f2deeb79a2b887f4a1e605
#
_cell.length_a   1.000
_cell.length_b   1.000
_cell.length_c   1.000
_cell.angle_alpha   90.00
_cell.angle_beta   90.00
_cell.angle_gamma   90.00
#
_symmetry.space_group_name_H-M   'P 1'
#
loop_
_entity.id
_entity.type
_entity.pdbx_description
1 polymer ?
#
loop_
_entity_poly.entity_id
_entity_poly.type
_entity_poly.pdbx_seq_one_letter_code
_entity_poly.pdbx_strand_id
1 'polypeptide(L)'
;MKTKDYIFIGLATVISLVIYFFSIMISSIGVAFGHSISPGIFGLLSGIIFVYISYNYSRKGIFTIYTIVLLLFFTLMGGAYLPWFISSISTAILADIILSVFGYDRAIPQVVSWALMQLGSAAGQWIPIWFFTDRFRQDWIDRGQSAATMDAMIHYAVGIWGIISVLVVASLSMIGVLIGRKVLKKYKK
;
A
#
# COMPACT_ATOMS: atom_id res chain seq x y z
N MET A 1 -5.70 -13.73 -19.24
CA MET A 1 -6.54 -12.53 -19.00
C MET A 1 -7.13 -12.10 -20.34
N LYS A 2 -8.37 -11.59 -20.35
CA LYS A 2 -9.01 -11.02 -21.56
C LYS A 2 -8.69 -9.52 -21.60
N THR A 3 -8.77 -8.89 -22.77
CA THR A 3 -8.52 -7.43 -22.94
C THR A 3 -9.30 -6.57 -21.94
N LYS A 4 -10.55 -6.93 -21.64
CA LYS A 4 -11.37 -6.24 -20.63
C LYS A 4 -10.78 -6.25 -19.22
N ASP A 5 -10.02 -7.29 -18.86
CA ASP A 5 -9.41 -7.41 -17.54
C ASP A 5 -8.27 -6.39 -17.39
N TYR A 6 -7.49 -6.17 -18.47
CA TYR A 6 -6.41 -5.16 -18.47
C TYR A 6 -6.97 -3.73 -18.45
N ILE A 7 -8.04 -3.46 -19.20
CA ILE A 7 -8.72 -2.16 -19.18
C ILE A 7 -9.23 -1.86 -17.76
N PHE A 8 -9.82 -2.86 -17.12
CA PHE A 8 -10.34 -2.72 -15.77
C PHE A 8 -9.21 -2.46 -14.75
N ILE A 9 -8.09 -3.20 -14.82
CA ILE A 9 -6.93 -2.98 -13.94
C ILE A 9 -6.41 -1.55 -14.13
N GLY A 10 -6.27 -1.09 -15.38
CA GLY A 10 -5.87 0.28 -15.68
C GLY A 10 -6.80 1.31 -15.02
N LEU A 11 -8.11 1.15 -15.16
CA LEU A 11 -9.10 2.05 -14.54
C LEU A 11 -9.03 1.99 -13.01
N ALA A 12 -8.97 0.80 -12.42
CA ALA A 12 -8.82 0.63 -10.98
C ALA A 12 -7.54 1.28 -10.46
N THR A 13 -6.44 1.20 -11.22
CA THR A 13 -5.18 1.86 -10.87
C THR A 13 -5.30 3.38 -10.91
N VAL A 14 -5.96 3.96 -11.92
CA VAL A 14 -6.18 5.42 -12.00
C VAL A 14 -7.00 5.91 -10.81
N ILE A 15 -8.08 5.21 -10.46
CA ILE A 15 -8.88 5.56 -9.27
C ILE A 15 -8.03 5.44 -8.00
N SER A 16 -7.19 4.41 -7.90
CA SER A 16 -6.29 4.22 -6.76
C SER A 16 -5.24 5.32 -6.66
N LEU A 17 -4.73 5.85 -7.78
CA LEU A 17 -3.83 7.00 -7.79
C LEU A 17 -4.51 8.24 -7.22
N VAL A 18 -5.75 8.52 -7.61
CA VAL A 18 -6.53 9.64 -7.05
C VAL A 18 -6.68 9.47 -5.54
N ILE A 19 -7.06 8.27 -5.07
CA ILE A 19 -7.17 7.96 -3.64
C ILE A 19 -5.82 8.11 -2.94
N TYR A 20 -4.73 7.71 -3.59
CA TYR A 20 -3.39 7.85 -3.02
C TYR A 20 -3.03 9.32 -2.77
N PHE A 21 -3.32 10.22 -3.71
CA PHE A 21 -3.11 11.66 -3.50
C PHE A 21 -3.95 12.21 -2.34
N PHE A 22 -5.22 11.82 -2.24
CA PHE A 22 -6.03 12.16 -1.08
C PHE A 22 -5.44 11.60 0.22
N SER A 23 -4.90 10.39 0.20
CA SER A 23 -4.24 9.79 1.37
C SER A 23 -3.01 10.59 1.80
N ILE A 24 -2.19 11.07 0.85
CA ILE A 24 -1.07 11.95 1.15
C ILE A 24 -1.54 13.27 1.75
N MET A 25 -2.57 13.89 1.19
CA MET A 25 -3.13 15.13 1.73
C MET A 25 -3.61 14.96 3.18
N ILE A 26 -4.32 13.86 3.48
CA ILE A 26 -4.76 13.54 4.85
C ILE A 26 -3.54 13.28 5.75
N SER A 27 -2.56 12.54 5.26
CA SER A 27 -1.34 12.20 5.99
C SER A 27 -0.52 13.45 6.34
N SER A 28 -0.52 14.46 5.47
CA SER A 28 0.23 15.70 5.69
C SER A 28 -0.23 16.49 6.91
N ILE A 29 -1.48 16.31 7.35
CA ILE A 29 -2.01 16.89 8.59
C ILE A 29 -1.23 16.36 9.81
N GLY A 30 -0.84 15.08 9.78
CA GLY A 30 -0.05 14.44 10.84
C GLY A 30 1.46 14.64 10.71
N VAL A 31 1.91 15.48 9.77
CA VAL A 31 3.33 15.76 9.49
C VAL A 31 4.11 14.44 9.31
N ALA A 32 5.21 14.24 10.02
CA ALA A 32 6.08 13.08 9.89
C ALA A 32 5.42 11.75 10.33
N PHE A 33 4.61 11.76 11.40
CA PHE A 33 3.83 10.58 11.80
C PHE A 33 2.80 10.19 10.74
N GLY A 34 2.08 11.18 10.20
CA GLY A 34 1.13 10.96 9.10
C GLY A 34 1.78 10.30 7.90
N HIS A 35 3.00 10.73 7.55
CA HIS A 35 3.76 10.10 6.47
C HIS A 35 4.08 8.63 6.75
N SER A 36 4.48 8.30 7.98
CA SER A 36 4.77 6.92 8.40
C SER A 36 3.56 5.99 8.28
N ILE A 37 2.34 6.50 8.49
CA ILE A 37 1.09 5.71 8.42
C ILE A 37 0.32 5.88 7.11
N SER A 38 0.84 6.66 6.14
CA SER A 38 0.15 6.95 4.87
C SER A 38 -0.28 5.70 4.09
N PRO A 39 0.48 4.58 4.06
CA PRO A 39 0.00 3.36 3.43
C PRO A 39 -1.25 2.78 4.10
N GLY A 40 -1.40 2.96 5.41
CA GLY A 40 -2.60 2.55 6.13
C GLY A 40 -3.83 3.39 5.76
N ILE A 41 -3.66 4.72 5.63
CA ILE A 41 -4.72 5.63 5.18
C ILE A 41 -5.14 5.26 3.76
N PHE A 42 -4.19 5.04 2.86
CA PHE A 42 -4.47 4.53 1.53
C PHE A 42 -5.18 3.17 1.58
N GLY A 43 -4.74 2.26 2.44
CA GLY A 43 -5.34 0.94 2.64
C GLY A 43 -6.79 1.02 3.12
N LEU A 44 -7.11 1.98 3.99
CA LEU A 44 -8.47 2.25 4.44
C LEU A 44 -9.37 2.71 3.29
N LEU A 45 -8.93 3.71 2.54
CA LEU A 45 -9.74 4.34 1.50
C LEU A 45 -9.90 3.46 0.25
N SER A 46 -8.84 2.72 -0.13
CA SER A 46 -8.82 1.88 -1.34
C SER A 46 -9.18 0.41 -1.08
N GLY A 47 -9.48 0.02 0.16
CA GLY A 47 -9.91 -1.33 0.51
C GLY A 47 -11.15 -1.80 -0.27
N ILE A 48 -12.04 -0.89 -0.63
CA ILE A 48 -13.20 -1.19 -1.48
C ILE A 48 -12.78 -1.62 -2.90
N ILE A 49 -11.75 -1.00 -3.47
CA ILE A 49 -11.22 -1.37 -4.81
C ILE A 49 -10.61 -2.76 -4.73
N PHE A 50 -9.82 -3.03 -3.69
CA PHE A 50 -9.23 -4.35 -3.47
C PHE A 50 -10.30 -5.46 -3.39
N VAL A 51 -11.36 -5.24 -2.61
CA VAL A 51 -12.47 -6.20 -2.49
C VAL A 51 -13.19 -6.36 -3.82
N TYR A 52 -13.42 -5.28 -4.56
CA TYR A 52 -14.07 -5.35 -5.87
C TYR A 52 -13.24 -6.16 -6.87
N ILE A 53 -11.93 -5.97 -6.91
CA ILE A 53 -11.01 -6.77 -7.73
C ILE A 53 -11.09 -8.25 -7.30
N SER A 54 -11.01 -8.52 -5.99
CA SER A 54 -11.09 -9.88 -5.45
C SER A 54 -12.38 -10.62 -5.85
N TYR A 55 -13.51 -9.94 -5.86
CA TYR A 55 -14.81 -10.56 -6.19
C TYR A 55 -15.00 -10.81 -7.69
N ASN A 56 -14.54 -9.88 -8.53
CA ASN A 56 -14.88 -9.90 -9.94
C ASN A 56 -13.74 -10.43 -10.83
N TYR A 57 -12.50 -10.41 -10.34
CA TYR A 57 -11.30 -10.77 -11.11
C TYR A 57 -10.41 -11.74 -10.33
N SER A 58 -11.00 -12.81 -9.76
CA SER A 58 -10.34 -13.86 -8.96
C SER A 58 -9.33 -14.66 -9.77
N ARG A 59 -8.14 -14.11 -10.01
CA ARG A 59 -7.08 -14.73 -10.83
C ARG A 59 -5.72 -14.56 -10.18
N LYS A 60 -4.91 -15.61 -10.29
CA LYS A 60 -3.50 -15.59 -9.82
C LYS A 60 -2.74 -14.44 -10.47
N GLY A 61 -2.00 -13.68 -9.66
CA GLY A 61 -1.16 -12.58 -10.11
C GLY A 61 -1.90 -11.25 -10.34
N ILE A 62 -3.21 -11.15 -10.06
CA ILE A 62 -3.99 -9.94 -10.32
C ILE A 62 -3.50 -8.75 -9.49
N PHE A 63 -3.17 -8.97 -8.22
CA PHE A 63 -2.68 -7.93 -7.32
C PHE A 63 -1.23 -7.57 -7.57
N THR A 64 -0.42 -8.55 -8.02
CA THR A 64 0.94 -8.30 -8.50
C THR A 64 0.91 -7.36 -9.72
N ILE A 65 0.06 -7.64 -10.72
CA ILE A 65 -0.07 -6.80 -11.92
C ILE A 65 -0.60 -5.41 -11.53
N TYR A 66 -1.64 -5.34 -10.70
CA TYR A 66 -2.17 -4.07 -10.18
C TYR A 66 -1.08 -3.23 -9.51
N THR A 67 -0.27 -3.84 -8.63
CA THR A 67 0.83 -3.16 -7.94
C THR A 67 1.90 -2.68 -8.91
N ILE A 68 2.32 -3.51 -9.87
CA ILE A 68 3.30 -3.12 -10.88
C ILE A 68 2.80 -1.92 -11.70
N VAL A 69 1.55 -1.94 -12.16
CA VAL A 69 0.97 -0.83 -12.92
C VAL A 69 0.94 0.44 -12.08
N LEU A 70 0.55 0.35 -10.80
CA LEU A 70 0.56 1.48 -9.87
C LEU A 70 1.97 2.07 -9.71
N LEU A 71 2.99 1.22 -9.50
CA LEU A 71 4.38 1.64 -9.35
C LEU A 71 4.95 2.25 -10.62
N LEU A 72 4.56 1.78 -11.80
CA LEU A 72 4.94 2.38 -13.09
C LEU A 72 4.43 3.81 -13.21
N PHE A 73 3.19 4.08 -12.79
CA PHE A 73 2.68 5.46 -12.76
C PHE A 73 3.51 6.35 -11.83
N PHE A 74 3.87 5.85 -10.64
CA PHE A 74 4.75 6.59 -9.73
C PHE A 74 6.14 6.84 -10.32
N THR A 75 6.69 5.88 -11.06
CA THR A 75 7.97 6.06 -11.77
C THR A 75 7.88 7.20 -12.78
N LEU A 76 6.80 7.25 -13.57
CA LEU A 76 6.57 8.32 -14.54
C LEU A 76 6.43 9.70 -13.88
N MET A 77 5.99 9.75 -12.63
CA MET A 77 5.88 10.98 -11.83
C MET A 77 7.16 11.34 -11.06
N GLY A 78 8.27 10.60 -11.27
CA GLY A 78 9.54 10.84 -10.59
C GLY A 78 9.66 10.18 -9.20
N GLY A 79 8.68 9.37 -8.79
CA GLY A 79 8.64 8.72 -7.48
C GLY A 79 9.35 7.35 -7.43
N ALA A 80 10.30 7.09 -8.32
CA ALA A 80 11.03 5.82 -8.33
C ALA A 80 11.90 5.66 -7.08
N TYR A 81 11.62 4.62 -6.29
CA TYR A 81 12.41 4.24 -5.12
C TYR A 81 12.50 2.72 -4.99
N LEU A 82 13.67 2.15 -5.26
CA LEU A 82 13.88 0.72 -5.40
C LEU A 82 13.45 -0.11 -4.17
N PRO A 83 13.80 0.26 -2.92
CA PRO A 83 13.34 -0.50 -1.74
C PRO A 83 11.82 -0.59 -1.65
N TRP A 84 11.10 0.47 -1.98
CA TRP A 84 9.64 0.47 -2.01
C TRP A 84 9.07 -0.43 -3.10
N PHE A 85 9.70 -0.47 -4.27
CA PHE A 85 9.27 -1.33 -5.38
C PHE A 85 9.43 -2.80 -5.01
N ILE A 86 10.60 -3.18 -4.49
CA ILE A 86 10.88 -4.56 -4.09
C ILE A 86 9.90 -5.02 -3.01
N SER A 87 9.72 -4.26 -1.94
CA SER A 87 8.84 -4.63 -0.83
C SER A 87 7.37 -4.71 -1.26
N SER A 88 6.89 -3.75 -2.06
CA SER A 88 5.50 -3.72 -2.54
C SER A 88 5.20 -4.88 -3.49
N ILE A 89 6.08 -5.17 -4.44
CA ILE A 89 5.89 -6.29 -5.39
C ILE A 89 5.96 -7.63 -4.64
N SER A 90 6.93 -7.80 -3.74
CA SER A 90 7.06 -9.04 -2.96
C SER A 90 5.80 -9.33 -2.14
N THR A 91 5.25 -8.33 -1.47
CA THR A 91 4.02 -8.51 -0.67
C THR A 91 2.77 -8.67 -1.53
N ALA A 92 2.72 -8.08 -2.72
CA ALA A 92 1.64 -8.32 -3.67
C ALA A 92 1.65 -9.77 -4.21
N ILE A 93 2.84 -10.33 -4.48
CA ILE A 93 3.00 -11.75 -4.84
C ILE A 93 2.51 -12.65 -3.70
N LEU A 94 2.91 -12.37 -2.46
CA LEU A 94 2.44 -13.12 -1.30
C LEU A 94 0.92 -13.01 -1.11
N ALA A 95 0.35 -11.84 -1.32
CA ALA A 95 -1.10 -11.62 -1.28
C ALA A 95 -1.84 -12.47 -2.34
N ASP A 96 -1.31 -12.51 -3.58
CA ASP A 96 -1.86 -13.35 -4.64
C ASP A 96 -1.77 -14.85 -4.28
N ILE A 97 -0.68 -15.31 -3.66
CA ILE A 97 -0.55 -16.68 -3.17
C ILE A 97 -1.60 -16.98 -2.11
N ILE A 98 -1.73 -16.13 -1.08
CA ILE A 98 -2.72 -16.29 -0.01
C ILE A 98 -4.13 -16.40 -0.60
N LEU A 99 -4.50 -15.47 -1.46
CA LEU A 99 -5.82 -15.44 -2.07
C LEU A 99 -6.07 -16.63 -2.99
N SER A 100 -5.06 -17.08 -3.73
CA SER A 100 -5.20 -18.24 -4.62
C SER A 100 -5.36 -19.55 -3.87
N VAL A 101 -4.77 -19.69 -2.68
CA VAL A 101 -4.83 -20.89 -1.84
C VAL A 101 -6.09 -20.90 -0.98
N PHE A 102 -6.41 -19.78 -0.35
CA PHE A 102 -7.46 -19.70 0.67
C PHE A 102 -8.79 -19.13 0.16
N GLY A 103 -8.81 -18.59 -1.06
CA GLY A 103 -10.01 -18.09 -1.74
C GLY A 103 -10.14 -16.58 -1.76
N TYR A 104 -10.43 -16.05 -2.94
CA TYR A 104 -10.55 -14.61 -3.22
C TYR A 104 -11.79 -13.96 -2.59
N ASP A 105 -12.80 -14.73 -2.24
CA ASP A 105 -14.08 -14.25 -1.70
C ASP A 105 -14.18 -14.37 -0.17
N ARG A 106 -13.22 -15.02 0.48
CA ARG A 106 -13.19 -15.22 1.93
C ARG A 106 -12.67 -14.00 2.66
N ALA A 107 -13.25 -13.68 3.82
CA ALA A 107 -12.93 -12.49 4.58
C ALA A 107 -11.48 -12.48 5.09
N ILE A 108 -11.06 -13.54 5.76
CA ILE A 108 -9.74 -13.61 6.38
C ILE A 108 -8.61 -13.48 5.34
N PRO A 109 -8.57 -14.25 4.23
CA PRO A 109 -7.57 -14.07 3.20
C PRO A 109 -7.53 -12.66 2.62
N GLN A 110 -8.68 -12.02 2.39
CA GLN A 110 -8.74 -10.65 1.88
C GLN A 110 -8.15 -9.65 2.88
N VAL A 111 -8.55 -9.75 4.16
CA VAL A 111 -8.07 -8.84 5.22
C VAL A 111 -6.55 -8.98 5.39
N VAL A 112 -6.05 -10.22 5.47
CA VAL A 112 -4.61 -10.49 5.63
C VAL A 112 -3.83 -10.03 4.40
N SER A 113 -4.28 -10.35 3.19
CA SER A 113 -3.60 -9.99 1.95
C SER A 113 -3.50 -8.47 1.78
N TRP A 114 -4.58 -7.75 2.04
CA TRP A 114 -4.56 -6.29 1.90
C TRP A 114 -3.69 -5.62 2.96
N ALA A 115 -3.77 -6.05 4.21
CA ALA A 115 -2.89 -5.55 5.27
C ALA A 115 -1.42 -5.82 4.93
N LEU A 116 -1.10 -7.02 4.44
CA LEU A 116 0.25 -7.38 4.01
C LEU A 116 0.77 -6.49 2.88
N MET A 117 -0.05 -6.18 1.88
CA MET A 117 0.32 -5.27 0.79
C MET A 117 0.62 -3.86 1.30
N GLN A 118 -0.17 -3.32 2.23
CA GLN A 118 0.08 -1.99 2.79
C GLN A 118 1.29 -1.97 3.72
N LEU A 119 1.49 -3.02 4.51
CA LEU A 119 2.72 -3.18 5.30
C LEU A 119 3.95 -3.30 4.40
N GLY A 120 3.84 -3.99 3.26
CA GLY A 120 4.91 -4.05 2.26
C GLY A 120 5.22 -2.69 1.64
N SER A 121 4.19 -1.89 1.36
CA SER A 121 4.39 -0.52 0.90
C SER A 121 5.12 0.34 1.95
N ALA A 122 4.73 0.23 3.22
CA ALA A 122 5.38 0.92 4.33
C ALA A 122 6.83 0.41 4.58
N ALA A 123 7.06 -0.89 4.43
CA ALA A 123 8.37 -1.52 4.61
C ALA A 123 9.43 -0.97 3.65
N GLY A 124 9.03 -0.50 2.47
CA GLY A 124 9.93 0.19 1.54
C GLY A 124 10.63 1.41 2.12
N GLN A 125 10.01 2.06 3.10
CA GLN A 125 10.61 3.15 3.86
C GLN A 125 11.22 2.65 5.18
N TRP A 126 10.51 1.80 5.93
CA TRP A 126 10.94 1.39 7.25
C TRP A 126 12.21 0.53 7.22
N ILE A 127 12.33 -0.41 6.28
CA ILE A 127 13.52 -1.28 6.18
C ILE A 127 14.81 -0.46 5.97
N PRO A 128 14.88 0.49 5.00
CA PRO A 128 16.04 1.36 4.89
C PRO A 128 16.33 2.18 6.15
N ILE A 129 15.30 2.68 6.84
CA ILE A 129 15.49 3.40 8.11
C ILE A 129 16.06 2.48 9.19
N TRP A 130 15.60 1.24 9.29
CA TRP A 130 16.05 0.32 10.35
C TRP A 130 17.47 -0.19 10.17
N PHE A 131 17.90 -0.41 8.93
CA PHE A 131 19.17 -1.07 8.64
C PHE A 131 20.24 -0.12 8.05
N PHE A 132 19.82 1.01 7.47
CA PHE A 132 20.70 1.94 6.73
C PHE A 132 20.32 3.40 7.00
N THR A 133 20.05 3.75 8.25
CA THR A 133 19.50 5.06 8.68
C THR A 133 20.21 6.25 8.08
N ASP A 134 21.55 6.32 8.24
CA ASP A 134 22.35 7.46 7.78
C ASP A 134 22.32 7.60 6.25
N ARG A 135 22.41 6.48 5.54
CA ARG A 135 22.33 6.47 4.09
C ARG A 135 20.96 6.91 3.61
N PHE A 136 19.90 6.36 4.21
CA PHE A 136 18.52 6.76 3.90
C PHE A 136 18.33 8.26 4.10
N ARG A 137 18.79 8.78 5.24
CA ARG A 137 18.72 10.21 5.59
C ARG A 137 19.43 11.06 4.54
N GLN A 138 20.68 10.72 4.19
CA GLN A 138 21.48 11.49 3.24
C GLN A 138 20.88 11.43 1.83
N ASP A 139 20.47 10.25 1.33
CA ASP A 139 19.87 10.09 0.01
C ASP A 139 18.63 10.98 -0.19
N TRP A 140 17.83 11.20 0.87
CA TRP A 140 16.66 12.06 0.80
C TRP A 140 16.97 13.54 0.95
N ILE A 141 18.01 13.89 1.73
CA ILE A 141 18.52 15.28 1.79
C ILE A 141 19.06 15.69 0.42
N ASP A 142 19.82 14.82 -0.24
CA ASP A 142 20.35 15.06 -1.58
C ASP A 142 19.24 15.22 -2.64
N ARG A 143 18.06 14.66 -2.39
CA ARG A 143 16.83 14.85 -3.20
C ARG A 143 16.02 16.09 -2.82
N GLY A 144 16.53 16.93 -1.90
CA GLY A 144 15.93 18.20 -1.51
C GLY A 144 15.04 18.17 -0.27
N GLN A 145 15.02 17.05 0.50
CA GLN A 145 14.34 17.04 1.80
C GLN A 145 15.15 17.77 2.87
N SER A 146 14.46 18.44 3.81
CA SER A 146 15.18 19.07 4.94
C SER A 146 15.67 18.02 5.94
N ALA A 147 16.80 18.28 6.57
CA ALA A 147 17.35 17.44 7.63
C ALA A 147 16.32 17.24 8.78
N ALA A 148 15.65 18.31 9.18
CA ALA A 148 14.64 18.26 10.25
C ALA A 148 13.43 17.34 9.87
N THR A 149 12.99 17.37 8.61
CA THR A 149 11.94 16.48 8.12
C THR A 149 12.40 15.02 8.19
N MET A 150 13.63 14.74 7.77
CA MET A 150 14.17 13.38 7.79
C MET A 150 14.33 12.85 9.21
N ASP A 151 14.84 13.66 10.14
CA ASP A 151 14.98 13.30 11.54
C ASP A 151 13.62 12.98 12.19
N ALA A 152 12.59 13.76 11.88
CA ALA A 152 11.24 13.51 12.33
C ALA A 152 10.65 12.21 11.74
N MET A 153 10.87 11.93 10.45
CA MET A 153 10.42 10.70 9.79
C MET A 153 11.09 9.46 10.39
N ILE A 154 12.39 9.53 10.66
CA ILE A 154 13.15 8.46 11.31
C ILE A 154 12.59 8.22 12.72
N HIS A 155 12.35 9.28 13.49
CA HIS A 155 11.78 9.17 14.84
C HIS A 155 10.48 8.34 14.87
N TYR A 156 9.57 8.58 13.91
CA TYR A 156 8.28 7.86 13.85
C TYR A 156 8.36 6.48 13.19
N ALA A 157 9.50 6.12 12.61
CA ALA A 157 9.72 4.80 12.01
C ALA A 157 10.44 3.81 12.95
N VAL A 158 10.98 4.28 14.09
CA VAL A 158 11.78 3.44 15.02
C VAL A 158 11.15 3.36 16.42
N GLY A 159 11.64 2.41 17.22
CA GLY A 159 11.21 2.24 18.60
C GLY A 159 9.70 2.02 18.75
N ILE A 160 9.13 2.59 19.80
CA ILE A 160 7.70 2.45 20.11
C ILE A 160 6.81 3.07 19.00
N TRP A 161 7.25 4.18 18.40
CA TRP A 161 6.52 4.83 17.31
C TRP A 161 6.50 3.98 16.04
N GLY A 162 7.58 3.27 15.74
CA GLY A 162 7.61 2.30 14.64
C GLY A 162 6.60 1.17 14.84
N ILE A 163 6.50 0.62 16.08
CA ILE A 163 5.51 -0.41 16.41
C ILE A 163 4.09 0.15 16.25
N ILE A 164 3.83 1.35 16.76
CA ILE A 164 2.52 2.02 16.60
C ILE A 164 2.19 2.20 15.12
N SER A 165 3.14 2.67 14.32
CA SER A 165 2.95 2.85 12.87
C SER A 165 2.56 1.54 12.17
N VAL A 166 3.25 0.43 12.47
CA VAL A 166 2.92 -0.91 11.94
C VAL A 166 1.49 -1.31 12.30
N LEU A 167 1.12 -1.16 13.58
CA LEU A 167 -0.22 -1.52 14.06
C LEU A 167 -1.31 -0.66 13.41
N VAL A 168 -1.07 0.64 13.27
CA VAL A 168 -2.01 1.57 12.62
C VAL A 168 -2.18 1.23 11.14
N VAL A 169 -1.08 1.01 10.40
CA VAL A 169 -1.15 0.63 8.98
C VAL A 169 -1.93 -0.66 8.80
N ALA A 170 -1.65 -1.70 9.59
CA ALA A 170 -2.36 -2.96 9.53
C ALA A 170 -3.86 -2.78 9.84
N SER A 171 -4.18 -2.11 10.95
CA SER A 171 -5.56 -1.92 11.41
C SER A 171 -6.40 -1.12 10.41
N LEU A 172 -5.90 0.00 9.90
CA LEU A 172 -6.60 0.81 8.91
C LEU A 172 -6.87 0.02 7.62
N SER A 173 -5.88 -0.75 7.15
CA SER A 173 -6.02 -1.57 5.96
C SER A 173 -7.08 -2.67 6.14
N MET A 174 -7.07 -3.35 7.30
CA MET A 174 -8.08 -4.36 7.65
C MET A 174 -9.49 -3.74 7.68
N ILE A 175 -9.65 -2.59 8.31
CA ILE A 175 -10.93 -1.86 8.37
C ILE A 175 -11.39 -1.50 6.95
N GLY A 176 -10.51 -1.04 6.07
CA GLY A 176 -10.83 -0.73 4.68
C GLY A 176 -11.44 -1.93 3.93
N VAL A 177 -10.87 -3.12 4.10
CA VAL A 177 -11.42 -4.35 3.52
C VAL A 177 -12.79 -4.68 4.12
N LEU A 178 -12.96 -4.57 5.43
CA LEU A 178 -14.23 -4.88 6.09
C LEU A 178 -15.35 -3.93 5.62
N ILE A 179 -15.04 -2.64 5.49
CA ILE A 179 -15.97 -1.65 4.91
C ILE A 179 -16.28 -2.02 3.46
N GLY A 180 -15.25 -2.28 2.63
CA GLY A 180 -15.42 -2.68 1.24
C GLY A 180 -16.31 -3.91 1.09
N ARG A 181 -16.12 -4.93 1.92
CA ARG A 181 -16.98 -6.13 1.94
C ARG A 181 -18.43 -5.82 2.29
N LYS A 182 -18.66 -4.96 3.28
CA LYS A 182 -20.02 -4.55 3.68
C LYS A 182 -20.72 -3.81 2.54
N VAL A 183 -20.03 -2.88 1.90
CA VAL A 183 -20.57 -2.08 0.79
C VAL A 183 -20.83 -2.95 -0.44
N LEU A 184 -19.88 -3.84 -0.78
CA LEU A 184 -19.95 -4.64 -2.00
C LEU A 184 -20.66 -5.98 -1.83
N LYS A 185 -21.29 -6.26 -0.68
CA LYS A 185 -21.98 -7.54 -0.43
C LYS A 185 -23.00 -7.90 -1.52
N LYS A 186 -23.66 -6.89 -2.10
CA LYS A 186 -24.67 -7.05 -3.18
C LYS A 186 -24.05 -7.39 -4.54
N TYR A 187 -22.75 -7.14 -4.72
CA TYR A 187 -22.03 -7.32 -5.99
C TYR A 187 -21.11 -8.55 -5.99
N LYS A 188 -21.21 -9.37 -4.95
CA LYS A 188 -20.52 -10.66 -4.90
C LYS A 188 -21.20 -11.60 -5.89
N LYS A 189 -20.43 -12.04 -6.93
CA LYS A 189 -20.87 -13.06 -7.90
C LYS A 189 -20.66 -14.45 -7.35
#